data_f1b127b56bff1d1549d8ecf34e9d2a67
#
_entry.id   f1b127b56bff1d1549d8ecf34e9d2a67
#
_cell.length_a   1.000
_cell.length_b   1.000
_cell.length_c   1.000
_cell.angle_alpha   90.00
_cell.angle_beta   90.00
_cell.angle_gamma   90.00
#
_symmetry.space_group_name_H-M   'P 1'
#
loop_
_entity.id
_entity.type
_entity.pdbx_description
1 polymer ?
#
loop_
_entity_poly.entity_id
_entity_poly.type
_entity_poly.pdbx_seq_one_letter_code
_entity_poly.pdbx_strand_id
1 'polypeptide(L)'
;MKTDRPVNLNLLVFSFPLAAIVSITHRITGVMLFVGVAFALYALDLATSSEQGFAAAKVLVAQPVGMFILLGLIATLTFHIIAGLKHLLMDFHVGDTVGAAYFGSIAVIVLTLIVTGAIGVVLW
;
A
#
# COMPACT_ATOMS: atom_id res chain seq x y z
N MET A 1 12.01 -18.79 40.81
CA MET A 1 12.66 -19.38 39.63
C MET A 1 12.62 -18.36 38.49
N LYS A 2 13.78 -17.79 38.12
CA LYS A 2 13.85 -17.00 36.86
C LYS A 2 13.84 -18.03 35.73
N THR A 3 12.74 -18.10 34.99
CA THR A 3 12.68 -18.86 33.74
C THR A 3 13.49 -18.09 32.71
N ASP A 4 14.68 -18.57 32.35
CA ASP A 4 15.45 -18.06 31.23
C ASP A 4 14.64 -18.33 29.96
N ARG A 5 13.89 -17.33 29.55
CA ARG A 5 13.20 -17.36 28.23
C ARG A 5 14.25 -17.13 27.16
N PRO A 6 14.41 -18.02 26.19
CA PRO A 6 15.34 -17.78 25.09
C PRO A 6 14.91 -16.53 24.34
N VAL A 7 15.80 -15.54 24.28
CA VAL A 7 15.57 -14.29 23.52
C VAL A 7 16.36 -14.41 22.23
N ASN A 8 15.66 -14.49 21.10
CA ASN A 8 16.27 -14.44 19.77
C ASN A 8 15.96 -13.07 19.12
N LEU A 9 16.97 -12.23 19.01
CA LEU A 9 16.88 -10.90 18.40
C LEU A 9 17.44 -10.86 16.98
N ASN A 10 17.87 -12.01 16.44
CA ASN A 10 18.43 -12.08 15.08
C ASN A 10 17.29 -12.14 14.05
N LEU A 11 16.94 -11.00 13.51
CA LEU A 11 15.87 -10.85 12.50
C LEU A 11 16.17 -11.59 11.17
N LEU A 12 17.44 -11.94 10.89
CA LEU A 12 17.83 -12.66 9.68
C LEU A 12 17.55 -14.16 9.76
N VAL A 13 17.34 -14.69 10.98
CA VAL A 13 17.05 -16.11 11.22
C VAL A 13 15.54 -16.36 11.38
N PHE A 14 14.74 -15.29 11.55
CA PHE A 14 13.30 -15.39 11.71
C PHE A 14 12.59 -15.57 10.37
N SER A 15 11.80 -16.63 10.21
CA SER A 15 10.82 -16.75 9.13
C SER A 15 9.55 -16.01 9.54
N PHE A 16 9.33 -14.81 8.99
CA PHE A 16 8.12 -14.04 9.26
C PHE A 16 6.91 -14.67 8.54
N PRO A 17 5.79 -14.91 9.26
CA PRO A 17 4.55 -15.30 8.59
C PRO A 17 4.11 -14.24 7.58
N LEU A 18 3.49 -14.66 6.47
CA LEU A 18 3.02 -13.74 5.43
C LEU A 18 2.08 -12.64 5.98
N ALA A 19 1.24 -13.00 6.96
CA ALA A 19 0.36 -12.04 7.62
C ALA A 19 1.13 -10.93 8.36
N ALA A 20 2.29 -11.23 8.95
CA ALA A 20 3.15 -10.23 9.59
C ALA A 20 3.81 -9.31 8.54
N ILE A 21 4.25 -9.86 7.40
CA ILE A 21 4.82 -9.08 6.30
C ILE A 21 3.77 -8.10 5.75
N VAL A 22 2.55 -8.56 5.48
CA VAL A 22 1.45 -7.70 5.01
C VAL A 22 1.12 -6.62 6.04
N SER A 23 1.12 -6.95 7.34
CA SER A 23 0.89 -5.97 8.41
C SER A 23 1.97 -4.89 8.48
N ILE A 24 3.24 -5.26 8.37
CA ILE A 24 4.35 -4.30 8.35
C ILE A 24 4.28 -3.43 7.09
N THR A 25 4.04 -4.04 5.91
CA THR A 25 3.88 -3.33 4.64
C THR A 25 2.71 -2.34 4.70
N HIS A 26 1.59 -2.70 5.34
CA HIS A 26 0.47 -1.78 5.55
C HIS A 26 0.88 -0.52 6.35
N ARG A 27 1.71 -0.65 7.37
CA ARG A 27 2.24 0.49 8.13
C ARG A 27 3.19 1.35 7.28
N ILE A 28 4.08 0.71 6.51
CA ILE A 28 5.01 1.40 5.61
C ILE A 28 4.22 2.18 4.54
N THR A 29 3.21 1.55 3.93
CA THR A 29 2.36 2.23 2.93
C THR A 29 1.59 3.39 3.54
N GLY A 30 1.18 3.32 4.81
CA GLY A 30 0.59 4.46 5.52
C GLY A 30 1.52 5.66 5.61
N VAL A 31 2.80 5.44 5.94
CA VAL A 31 3.82 6.51 5.95
C VAL A 31 4.07 7.05 4.54
N MET A 32 4.16 6.17 3.54
CA MET A 32 4.32 6.59 2.14
C MET A 32 3.14 7.44 1.66
N LEU A 33 1.91 7.08 2.02
CA LEU A 33 0.72 7.84 1.67
C LEU A 33 0.67 9.19 2.37
N PHE A 34 1.13 9.28 3.61
CA PHE A 34 1.22 10.58 4.31
C PHE A 34 2.06 11.59 3.51
N VAL A 35 3.20 11.16 2.97
CA VAL A 35 4.02 11.99 2.08
C VAL A 35 3.36 12.14 0.71
N GLY A 36 2.80 11.06 0.15
CA GLY A 36 2.16 11.04 -1.16
C GLY A 36 0.93 11.94 -1.27
N VAL A 37 0.15 12.10 -0.20
CA VAL A 37 -1.00 13.01 -0.15
C VAL A 37 -0.56 14.46 -0.33
N ALA A 38 0.53 14.88 0.29
CA ALA A 38 1.05 16.24 0.11
C ALA A 38 1.40 16.51 -1.37
N PHE A 39 2.02 15.52 -2.04
CA PHE A 39 2.32 15.61 -3.46
C PHE A 39 1.06 15.61 -4.34
N ALA A 40 0.07 14.77 -4.01
CA ALA A 40 -1.21 14.72 -4.72
C ALA A 40 -2.01 16.03 -4.58
N LEU A 41 -2.00 16.65 -3.41
CA LEU A 41 -2.62 17.96 -3.17
C LEU A 41 -1.93 19.07 -3.95
N TYR A 42 -0.60 19.06 -4.03
CA TYR A 42 0.14 20.00 -4.87
C TYR A 42 -0.22 19.85 -6.35
N ALA A 43 -0.26 18.62 -6.85
CA ALA A 43 -0.64 18.35 -8.24
C ALA A 43 -2.11 18.75 -8.52
N LEU A 44 -3.00 18.56 -7.57
CA LEU A 44 -4.41 18.99 -7.66
C LEU A 44 -4.52 20.52 -7.68
N ASP A 45 -3.81 21.22 -6.78
CA ASP A 45 -3.78 22.68 -6.75
C ASP A 45 -3.28 23.25 -8.08
N LEU A 46 -2.18 22.70 -8.60
CA LEU A 46 -1.67 23.07 -9.93
C LEU A 46 -2.72 22.84 -11.03
N ALA A 47 -3.38 21.68 -11.03
CA ALA A 47 -4.36 21.31 -12.06
C ALA A 47 -5.64 22.16 -12.01
N THR A 48 -6.00 22.68 -10.84
CA THR A 48 -7.22 23.48 -10.64
C THR A 48 -6.98 25.00 -10.69
N SER A 49 -5.73 25.43 -10.68
CA SER A 49 -5.37 26.86 -10.61
C SER A 49 -5.67 27.64 -11.88
N SER A 50 -5.52 27.02 -13.06
CA SER A 50 -5.75 27.62 -14.37
C SER A 50 -5.78 26.59 -15.48
N GLU A 51 -6.21 26.95 -16.69
CA GLU A 51 -6.15 26.11 -17.88
C GLU A 51 -4.70 25.71 -18.23
N GLN A 52 -3.76 26.65 -18.08
CA GLN A 52 -2.32 26.36 -18.26
C GLN A 52 -1.77 25.43 -17.17
N GLY A 53 -2.23 25.60 -15.92
CA GLY A 53 -1.87 24.72 -14.81
C GLY A 53 -2.36 23.29 -15.03
N PHE A 54 -3.58 23.13 -15.55
CA PHE A 54 -4.11 21.82 -15.93
C PHE A 54 -3.29 21.17 -17.05
N ALA A 55 -2.94 21.92 -18.09
CA ALA A 55 -2.08 21.43 -19.16
C ALA A 55 -0.70 21.01 -18.63
N ALA A 56 -0.10 21.80 -17.74
CA ALA A 56 1.18 21.48 -17.11
C ALA A 56 1.10 20.20 -16.26
N ALA A 57 0.05 20.04 -15.45
CA ALA A 57 -0.18 18.85 -14.67
C ALA A 57 -0.33 17.60 -15.56
N LYS A 58 -1.06 17.68 -16.68
CA LYS A 58 -1.17 16.58 -17.65
C LYS A 58 0.18 16.18 -18.24
N VAL A 59 1.00 17.16 -18.63
CA VAL A 59 2.35 16.89 -19.15
C VAL A 59 3.23 16.21 -18.09
N LEU A 60 3.18 16.69 -16.84
CA LEU A 60 3.94 16.12 -15.72
C LEU A 60 3.60 14.64 -15.50
N VAL A 61 2.31 14.31 -15.50
CA VAL A 61 1.84 12.93 -15.29
C VAL A 61 2.09 12.04 -16.51
N ALA A 62 2.08 12.60 -17.73
CA ALA A 62 2.32 11.82 -18.95
C ALA A 62 3.80 11.45 -19.19
N GLN A 63 4.73 12.08 -18.49
CA GLN A 63 6.15 11.71 -18.61
C GLN A 63 6.45 10.39 -17.89
N PRO A 64 7.44 9.59 -18.32
CA PRO A 64 7.73 8.28 -17.73
C PRO A 64 7.93 8.31 -16.22
N VAL A 65 8.60 9.33 -15.69
CA VAL A 65 8.80 9.49 -14.25
C VAL A 65 7.48 9.79 -13.53
N GLY A 66 6.66 10.69 -14.10
CA GLY A 66 5.32 11.01 -13.57
C GLY A 66 4.40 9.79 -13.56
N MET A 67 4.39 9.02 -14.65
CA MET A 67 3.65 7.76 -14.76
C MET A 67 4.10 6.77 -13.68
N PHE A 68 5.40 6.59 -13.50
CA PHE A 68 5.93 5.67 -12.48
C PHE A 68 5.54 6.10 -11.06
N ILE A 69 5.63 7.39 -10.75
CA ILE A 69 5.23 7.94 -9.45
C ILE A 69 3.73 7.76 -9.23
N LEU A 70 2.90 8.09 -10.21
CA LEU A 70 1.45 7.96 -10.10
C LEU A 70 1.04 6.49 -9.93
N LEU A 71 1.60 5.58 -10.72
CA LEU A 71 1.32 4.15 -10.59
C LEU A 71 1.77 3.61 -9.23
N GLY A 72 2.92 4.06 -8.74
CA GLY A 72 3.42 3.73 -7.41
C GLY A 72 2.49 4.22 -6.28
N LEU A 73 1.95 5.43 -6.39
CA LEU A 73 0.96 5.96 -5.45
C LEU A 73 -0.35 5.18 -5.51
N ILE A 74 -0.83 4.82 -6.71
CA ILE A 74 -2.03 4.00 -6.89
C ILE A 74 -1.84 2.62 -6.27
N ALA A 75 -0.69 1.97 -6.52
CA ALA A 75 -0.36 0.67 -5.93
C ALA A 75 -0.32 0.73 -4.39
N THR A 76 0.34 1.77 -3.87
CA THR A 76 0.44 2.01 -2.43
C THR A 76 -0.92 2.22 -1.78
N LEU A 77 -1.77 3.04 -2.39
CA LEU A 77 -3.13 3.32 -1.90
C LEU A 77 -4.01 2.07 -1.98
N THR A 78 -3.97 1.35 -3.09
CA THR A 78 -4.73 0.12 -3.29
C THR A 78 -4.36 -0.93 -2.25
N PHE A 79 -3.06 -1.18 -2.07
CA PHE A 79 -2.58 -2.11 -1.04
C PHE A 79 -3.02 -1.67 0.36
N HIS A 80 -2.87 -0.39 0.67
CA HIS A 80 -3.20 0.15 1.99
C HIS A 80 -4.68 -0.01 2.32
N ILE A 81 -5.57 0.28 1.38
CA ILE A 81 -7.03 0.11 1.56
C ILE A 81 -7.38 -1.36 1.76
N ILE A 82 -6.89 -2.26 0.89
CA ILE A 82 -7.26 -3.68 0.94
C ILE A 82 -6.69 -4.33 2.21
N ALA A 83 -5.43 -4.04 2.57
CA ALA A 83 -4.82 -4.54 3.79
C ALA A 83 -5.49 -3.95 5.04
N GLY A 84 -5.85 -2.66 5.03
CA GLY A 84 -6.58 -2.01 6.10
C GLY A 84 -7.96 -2.64 6.31
N LEU A 85 -8.71 -2.90 5.25
CA LEU A 85 -9.99 -3.59 5.32
C LEU A 85 -9.85 -5.01 5.90
N LYS A 86 -8.81 -5.75 5.49
CA LYS A 86 -8.49 -7.05 6.10
C LYS A 86 -8.26 -6.91 7.61
N HIS A 87 -7.50 -5.92 8.07
CA HIS A 87 -7.25 -5.72 9.50
C HIS A 87 -8.53 -5.38 10.25
N LEU A 88 -9.38 -4.51 9.70
CA LEU A 88 -10.68 -4.20 10.30
C LEU A 88 -11.59 -5.44 10.42
N LEU A 89 -11.61 -6.30 9.39
CA LEU A 89 -12.38 -7.55 9.47
C LEU A 89 -11.87 -8.47 10.58
N MET A 90 -10.54 -8.57 10.74
CA MET A 90 -9.94 -9.37 11.82
C MET A 90 -10.25 -8.78 13.21
N ASP A 91 -10.35 -7.45 13.36
CA ASP A 91 -10.77 -6.80 14.60
C ASP A 91 -12.22 -7.13 14.98
N PHE A 92 -13.06 -7.45 13.98
CA PHE A 92 -14.41 -8.00 14.17
C PHE A 92 -14.45 -9.53 14.27
N HIS A 93 -13.31 -10.19 14.52
CA HIS A 93 -13.17 -11.64 14.59
C HIS A 93 -13.53 -12.37 13.29
N VAL A 94 -13.54 -11.68 12.15
CA VAL A 94 -13.73 -12.27 10.84
C VAL A 94 -12.38 -12.62 10.22
N GLY A 95 -12.07 -13.92 10.10
CA GLY A 95 -10.84 -14.39 9.50
C GLY A 95 -9.60 -14.25 10.42
N ASP A 96 -9.77 -14.32 11.74
CA ASP A 96 -8.70 -14.18 12.74
C ASP A 96 -7.92 -15.49 13.01
N THR A 97 -8.29 -16.59 12.37
CA THR A 97 -7.52 -17.84 12.45
C THR A 97 -6.21 -17.76 11.65
N VAL A 98 -5.20 -18.53 12.04
CA VAL A 98 -3.89 -18.56 11.35
C VAL A 98 -4.03 -18.85 9.85
N GLY A 99 -4.88 -19.81 9.48
CA GLY A 99 -5.14 -20.15 8.07
C GLY A 99 -5.83 -19.03 7.32
N ALA A 100 -6.89 -18.45 7.89
CA ALA A 100 -7.62 -17.35 7.28
C ALA A 100 -6.74 -16.10 7.15
N ALA A 101 -5.91 -15.80 8.16
CA ALA A 101 -4.94 -14.70 8.11
C ALA A 101 -3.91 -14.88 6.98
N TYR A 102 -3.47 -16.12 6.72
CA TYR A 102 -2.56 -16.44 5.61
C TYR A 102 -3.22 -16.23 4.25
N PHE A 103 -4.39 -16.85 4.02
CA PHE A 103 -5.12 -16.72 2.75
C PHE A 103 -5.60 -15.28 2.50
N GLY A 104 -6.04 -14.58 3.55
CA GLY A 104 -6.39 -13.18 3.46
C GLY A 104 -5.18 -12.30 3.06
N SER A 105 -3.97 -12.66 3.49
CA SER A 105 -2.75 -11.96 3.07
C SER A 105 -2.40 -12.20 1.60
N ILE A 106 -2.62 -13.42 1.09
CA ILE A 106 -2.51 -13.71 -0.35
C ILE A 106 -3.53 -12.89 -1.13
N ALA A 107 -4.78 -12.85 -0.67
CA ALA A 107 -5.84 -12.08 -1.31
C ALA A 107 -5.49 -10.57 -1.40
N VAL A 108 -4.92 -9.99 -0.34
CA VAL A 108 -4.44 -8.60 -0.35
C VAL A 108 -3.45 -8.37 -1.49
N ILE A 109 -2.43 -9.23 -1.62
CA ILE A 109 -1.40 -9.10 -2.65
C ILE A 109 -2.00 -9.24 -4.05
N VAL A 110 -2.78 -10.30 -4.27
CA VAL A 110 -3.38 -10.60 -5.58
C VAL A 110 -4.34 -9.49 -6.01
N LEU A 111 -5.23 -9.05 -5.13
CA LEU A 111 -6.17 -7.98 -5.43
C LEU A 111 -5.43 -6.65 -5.70
N THR A 112 -4.38 -6.35 -4.95
CA THR A 112 -3.55 -5.17 -5.22
C THR A 112 -2.97 -5.21 -6.62
N LEU A 113 -2.39 -6.32 -7.03
CA LEU A 113 -1.81 -6.48 -8.37
C LEU A 113 -2.87 -6.36 -9.47
N ILE A 114 -4.03 -6.99 -9.30
CA ILE A 114 -5.13 -6.95 -10.27
C ILE A 114 -5.65 -5.51 -10.41
N VAL A 115 -5.98 -4.85 -9.32
CA VAL A 115 -6.56 -3.51 -9.34
C VAL A 115 -5.56 -2.49 -9.89
N THR A 116 -4.31 -2.52 -9.40
CA THR A 116 -3.26 -1.62 -9.88
C THR A 116 -2.97 -1.83 -11.36
N GLY A 117 -2.88 -3.09 -11.80
CA GLY A 117 -2.67 -3.44 -13.20
C GLY A 117 -3.83 -2.99 -14.09
N ALA A 118 -5.07 -3.21 -13.67
CA ALA A 118 -6.25 -2.75 -14.41
C ALA A 118 -6.28 -1.22 -14.55
N ILE A 119 -5.99 -0.48 -13.47
CA ILE A 119 -5.91 0.98 -13.52
C ILE A 119 -4.76 1.42 -14.43
N GLY A 120 -3.59 0.77 -14.35
CA GLY A 120 -2.45 1.06 -15.21
C GLY A 120 -2.79 0.91 -16.69
N VAL A 121 -3.48 -0.16 -17.08
CA VAL A 121 -3.93 -0.39 -18.48
C VAL A 121 -4.95 0.65 -18.96
N VAL A 122 -5.80 1.16 -18.06
CA VAL A 122 -6.80 2.20 -18.43
C VAL A 122 -6.15 3.58 -18.57
N LEU A 123 -5.11 3.85 -17.79
CA LEU A 123 -4.46 5.16 -17.79
C LEU A 123 -3.44 5.34 -18.91
N TRP A 124 -2.87 4.25 -19.42
CA TRP A 124 -1.83 4.21 -20.46
C TRP A 124 -2.06 3.09 -21.48
#